data_4d87b58b7460e3d3734d0be1efb328b5
#
_entry.id   4d87b58b7460e3d3734d0be1efb328b5
#
_cell.length_a   1.000
_cell.length_b   1.000
_cell.length_c   1.000
_cell.angle_alpha   90.00
_cell.angle_beta   90.00
_cell.angle_gamma   90.00
#
_symmetry.space_group_name_H-M   'P 1'
#
loop_
_entity.id
_entity.type
_entity.pdbx_description
1 polymer ?
#
loop_
_entity_poly.entity_id
_entity_poly.type
_entity_poly.pdbx_seq_one_letter_code
_entity_poly.pdbx_strand_id
1 'polypeptide(L)'
;MVRKLVLSLIAVLGFCLFSAAQTQQISGTVVDAEGKPVAGATVMVDGTTNGTTTNAAGQFVLSAPADATLQVSFIGYDTQFVPVAGKTRLNIRMSESSTSIDDVVVVAFGTTTKEAFTGSAAVVKSEELEKRQVTNVAQALAGAIP
;
A
#
# COMPACT_ATOMS: atom_id res chain seq x y z
N MET A 1 -11.67 -54.21 25.37
CA MET A 1 -12.49 -53.28 24.59
C MET A 1 -11.98 -51.86 24.60
N VAL A 2 -11.53 -51.37 25.76
CA VAL A 2 -11.05 -49.96 25.93
C VAL A 2 -9.85 -49.60 25.04
N ARG A 3 -8.87 -50.50 24.84
CA ARG A 3 -7.70 -50.27 23.98
C ARG A 3 -8.07 -50.01 22.47
N LYS A 4 -9.11 -50.66 21.96
CA LYS A 4 -9.57 -50.44 20.60
C LYS A 4 -10.33 -49.10 20.44
N LEU A 5 -11.06 -48.71 21.49
CA LEU A 5 -11.76 -47.42 21.56
C LEU A 5 -10.77 -46.24 21.64
N VAL A 6 -9.70 -46.37 22.42
CA VAL A 6 -8.65 -45.35 22.53
C VAL A 6 -7.88 -45.21 21.23
N LEU A 7 -7.55 -46.29 20.52
CA LEU A 7 -6.90 -46.28 19.24
C LEU A 7 -7.79 -45.64 18.16
N SER A 8 -9.10 -45.90 18.19
CA SER A 8 -10.06 -45.25 17.28
C SER A 8 -10.18 -43.75 17.53
N LEU A 9 -10.18 -43.33 18.80
CA LEU A 9 -10.24 -41.92 19.19
C LEU A 9 -8.99 -41.15 18.75
N ILE A 10 -7.79 -41.76 18.89
CA ILE A 10 -6.52 -41.16 18.45
C ILE A 10 -6.48 -41.05 16.91
N ALA A 11 -7.00 -42.03 16.17
CA ALA A 11 -7.07 -42.01 14.72
C ALA A 11 -8.02 -40.89 14.19
N VAL A 12 -9.15 -40.68 14.87
CA VAL A 12 -10.10 -39.61 14.53
C VAL A 12 -9.50 -38.23 14.87
N LEU A 13 -8.81 -38.11 16.00
CA LEU A 13 -8.16 -36.86 16.40
C LEU A 13 -6.97 -36.48 15.48
N GLY A 14 -6.24 -37.49 14.97
CA GLY A 14 -5.14 -37.29 14.01
C GLY A 14 -5.61 -36.85 12.63
N PHE A 15 -6.82 -37.20 12.21
CA PHE A 15 -7.37 -36.83 10.91
C PHE A 15 -7.80 -35.35 10.81
N CYS A 16 -8.11 -34.71 11.94
CA CYS A 16 -8.51 -33.30 11.98
C CYS A 16 -7.34 -32.30 11.82
N LEU A 17 -6.06 -32.74 11.88
CA LEU A 17 -4.91 -31.83 11.80
C LEU A 17 -4.39 -31.62 10.37
N PHE A 18 -4.89 -32.32 9.38
CA PHE A 18 -4.55 -32.10 7.97
C PHE A 18 -5.55 -31.16 7.28
N SER A 19 -5.83 -30.00 7.89
CA SER A 19 -6.39 -28.88 7.17
C SER A 19 -5.25 -28.21 6.38
N ALA A 20 -4.79 -28.86 5.33
CA ALA A 20 -3.88 -28.24 4.38
C ALA A 20 -4.62 -27.04 3.78
N ALA A 21 -4.11 -25.83 4.01
CA ALA A 21 -4.59 -24.65 3.32
C ALA A 21 -4.50 -24.94 1.80
N GLN A 22 -5.65 -25.19 1.20
CA GLN A 22 -5.72 -25.49 -0.23
C GLN A 22 -5.40 -24.22 -0.99
N THR A 23 -4.19 -24.14 -1.53
CA THR A 23 -3.83 -23.10 -2.47
C THR A 23 -4.54 -23.36 -3.79
N GLN A 24 -5.25 -22.36 -4.27
CA GLN A 24 -5.88 -22.37 -5.59
C GLN A 24 -5.19 -21.40 -6.53
N GLN A 25 -5.21 -21.71 -7.82
CA GLN A 25 -4.73 -20.79 -8.84
C GLN A 25 -5.80 -19.73 -9.10
N ILE A 26 -5.43 -18.48 -8.87
CA ILE A 26 -6.27 -17.30 -9.08
C ILE A 26 -5.78 -16.61 -10.34
N SER A 27 -6.67 -16.34 -11.26
CA SER A 27 -6.40 -15.49 -12.42
C SER A 27 -7.24 -14.23 -12.33
N GLY A 28 -6.75 -13.14 -12.91
CA GLY A 28 -7.51 -11.91 -12.90
C GLY A 28 -7.00 -10.89 -13.90
N THR A 29 -7.72 -9.79 -13.98
CA THR A 29 -7.36 -8.64 -14.80
C THR A 29 -7.40 -7.40 -13.94
N VAL A 30 -6.38 -6.56 -14.07
CA VAL A 30 -6.29 -5.24 -13.42
C VAL A 30 -6.51 -4.18 -14.47
N VAL A 31 -7.47 -3.29 -14.21
CA VAL A 31 -7.82 -2.17 -15.09
C VAL A 31 -7.85 -0.86 -14.30
N ASP A 32 -7.70 0.25 -14.98
CA ASP A 32 -7.86 1.60 -14.41
C ASP A 32 -9.35 2.02 -14.32
N ALA A 33 -9.59 3.26 -13.93
CA ALA A 33 -10.94 3.83 -13.82
C ALA A 33 -11.65 3.88 -15.18
N GLU A 34 -10.92 4.04 -16.29
CA GLU A 34 -11.41 4.07 -17.66
C GLU A 34 -11.61 2.68 -18.27
N GLY A 35 -11.17 1.63 -17.60
CA GLY A 35 -11.25 0.24 -18.04
C GLY A 35 -10.07 -0.21 -18.93
N LYS A 36 -8.98 0.57 -18.97
CA LYS A 36 -7.75 0.18 -19.66
C LYS A 36 -6.95 -0.81 -18.81
N PRO A 37 -6.30 -1.80 -19.42
CA PRO A 37 -5.47 -2.75 -18.70
C PRO A 37 -4.23 -2.05 -18.11
N VAL A 38 -3.99 -2.30 -16.82
CA VAL A 38 -2.79 -1.83 -16.11
C VAL A 38 -1.71 -2.89 -16.20
N ALA A 39 -0.71 -2.66 -17.05
CA ALA A 39 0.44 -3.54 -17.20
C ALA A 39 1.52 -3.24 -16.14
N GLY A 40 2.16 -4.27 -15.60
CA GLY A 40 3.23 -4.12 -14.61
C GLY A 40 2.74 -3.83 -13.19
N ALA A 41 1.44 -3.90 -12.93
CA ALA A 41 0.91 -3.81 -11.57
C ALA A 41 1.37 -5.01 -10.73
N THR A 42 1.80 -4.76 -9.52
CA THR A 42 2.20 -5.81 -8.57
C THR A 42 0.98 -6.36 -7.87
N VAL A 43 0.81 -7.68 -7.90
CA VAL A 43 -0.27 -8.41 -7.21
C VAL A 43 0.39 -9.35 -6.22
N MET A 44 0.16 -9.15 -4.93
CA MET A 44 0.75 -9.95 -3.85
C MET A 44 -0.35 -10.51 -2.95
N VAL A 45 -0.07 -11.65 -2.32
CA VAL A 45 -0.89 -12.12 -1.21
C VAL A 45 -0.51 -11.33 0.03
N ASP A 46 -1.48 -10.63 0.62
CA ASP A 46 -1.27 -9.78 1.79
C ASP A 46 -0.59 -10.53 2.94
N GLY A 47 0.38 -9.89 3.58
CA GLY A 47 1.18 -10.48 4.66
C GLY A 47 2.19 -11.56 4.22
N THR A 48 2.40 -11.78 2.91
CA THR A 48 3.37 -12.75 2.39
C THR A 48 4.27 -12.13 1.32
N THR A 49 5.30 -12.87 0.92
CA THR A 49 6.17 -12.52 -0.22
C THR A 49 5.71 -13.15 -1.54
N ASN A 50 4.57 -13.87 -1.53
CA ASN A 50 4.04 -14.52 -2.72
C ASN A 50 3.32 -13.50 -3.60
N GLY A 51 3.87 -13.23 -4.76
CA GLY A 51 3.31 -12.22 -5.67
C GLY A 51 3.69 -12.44 -7.13
N THR A 52 3.02 -11.70 -8.00
CA THR A 52 3.25 -11.67 -9.44
C THR A 52 3.02 -10.25 -9.97
N THR A 53 3.30 -10.05 -11.26
CA THR A 53 3.00 -8.78 -11.94
C THR A 53 2.03 -9.03 -13.08
N THR A 54 1.25 -8.00 -13.44
CA THR A 54 0.36 -8.07 -14.60
C THR A 54 1.13 -7.97 -15.90
N ASN A 55 0.66 -8.70 -16.91
CA ASN A 55 1.18 -8.63 -18.27
C ASN A 55 0.66 -7.39 -19.04
N ALA A 56 1.04 -7.24 -20.30
CA ALA A 56 0.62 -6.12 -21.16
C ALA A 56 -0.91 -5.99 -21.32
N ALA A 57 -1.66 -7.07 -21.11
CA ALA A 57 -3.13 -7.08 -21.13
C ALA A 57 -3.75 -6.88 -19.73
N GLY A 58 -2.94 -6.50 -18.72
CA GLY A 58 -3.38 -6.34 -17.34
C GLY A 58 -3.73 -7.65 -16.63
N GLN A 59 -3.38 -8.81 -17.22
CA GLN A 59 -3.72 -10.12 -16.66
C GLN A 59 -2.64 -10.61 -15.71
N PHE A 60 -3.06 -11.32 -14.65
CA PHE A 60 -2.18 -11.98 -13.71
C PHE A 60 -2.66 -13.40 -13.40
N VAL A 61 -1.75 -14.23 -12.94
CA VAL A 61 -2.00 -15.56 -12.39
C VAL A 61 -1.16 -15.71 -11.13
N LEU A 62 -1.80 -16.10 -10.03
CA LEU A 62 -1.16 -16.23 -8.72
C LEU A 62 -1.78 -17.41 -7.97
N SER A 63 -0.96 -18.20 -7.28
CA SER A 63 -1.45 -19.25 -6.39
C SER A 63 -1.60 -18.69 -4.98
N ALA A 64 -2.81 -18.74 -4.43
CA ALA A 64 -3.09 -18.26 -3.08
C ALA A 64 -4.16 -19.11 -2.38
N PRO A 65 -4.23 -19.07 -1.05
CA PRO A 65 -5.34 -19.66 -0.29
C PRO A 65 -6.69 -19.03 -0.69
N ALA A 66 -7.75 -19.80 -0.55
CA ALA A 66 -9.11 -19.36 -0.91
C ALA A 66 -9.62 -18.17 -0.06
N ASP A 67 -9.10 -18.04 1.14
CA ASP A 67 -9.40 -16.97 2.12
C ASP A 67 -8.41 -15.81 2.11
N ALA A 68 -7.45 -15.82 1.19
CA ALA A 68 -6.42 -14.78 1.08
C ALA A 68 -7.00 -13.42 0.65
N THR A 69 -6.32 -12.37 1.02
CA THR A 69 -6.50 -11.02 0.47
C THR A 69 -5.36 -10.73 -0.48
N LEU A 70 -5.65 -10.20 -1.65
CA LEU A 70 -4.64 -9.74 -2.60
C LEU A 70 -4.42 -8.24 -2.41
N GLN A 71 -3.16 -7.85 -2.29
CA GLN A 71 -2.72 -6.47 -2.36
C GLN A 71 -2.27 -6.16 -3.78
N VAL A 72 -2.91 -5.20 -4.41
CA VAL A 72 -2.58 -4.75 -5.77
C VAL A 72 -2.08 -3.33 -5.72
N SER A 73 -0.89 -3.09 -6.25
CA SER A 73 -0.24 -1.78 -6.25
C SER A 73 0.40 -1.47 -7.60
N PHE A 74 0.35 -0.20 -7.99
CA PHE A 74 1.02 0.33 -9.16
C PHE A 74 1.36 1.80 -8.96
N ILE A 75 2.43 2.29 -9.61
CA ILE A 75 2.86 3.69 -9.49
C ILE A 75 1.77 4.62 -10.04
N GLY A 76 1.36 5.61 -9.25
CA GLY A 76 0.30 6.56 -9.61
C GLY A 76 -1.12 6.08 -9.33
N TYR A 77 -1.28 4.92 -8.69
CA TYR A 77 -2.58 4.36 -8.31
C TYR A 77 -2.64 4.05 -6.81
N ASP A 78 -3.83 4.12 -6.26
CA ASP A 78 -4.07 3.72 -4.88
C ASP A 78 -3.96 2.20 -4.72
N THR A 79 -3.28 1.77 -3.67
CA THR A 79 -3.17 0.35 -3.34
C THR A 79 -4.54 -0.22 -3.00
N GLN A 80 -4.92 -1.31 -3.66
CA GLN A 80 -6.19 -2.00 -3.45
C GLN A 80 -5.99 -3.31 -2.70
N PHE A 81 -6.87 -3.59 -1.73
CA PHE A 81 -6.94 -4.85 -1.02
C PHE A 81 -8.21 -5.60 -1.45
N VAL A 82 -8.04 -6.73 -2.10
CA VAL A 82 -9.14 -7.50 -2.70
C VAL A 82 -9.21 -8.89 -2.09
N PRO A 83 -10.27 -9.23 -1.32
CA PRO A 83 -10.43 -10.56 -0.79
C PRO A 83 -10.74 -11.54 -1.93
N VAL A 84 -10.04 -12.68 -1.93
CA VAL A 84 -10.23 -13.76 -2.91
C VAL A 84 -11.60 -14.41 -2.71
N ALA A 85 -12.00 -14.65 -1.45
CA ALA A 85 -13.31 -15.23 -1.08
C ALA A 85 -13.69 -16.47 -1.91
N GLY A 86 -12.72 -17.37 -2.16
CA GLY A 86 -12.90 -18.59 -2.93
C GLY A 86 -13.06 -18.40 -4.44
N LYS A 87 -12.95 -17.19 -4.95
CA LYS A 87 -13.04 -16.92 -6.39
C LYS A 87 -11.73 -17.25 -7.10
N THR A 88 -11.82 -17.93 -8.23
CA THR A 88 -10.66 -18.26 -9.08
C THR A 88 -10.40 -17.20 -10.16
N ARG A 89 -11.37 -16.30 -10.38
CA ARG A 89 -11.24 -15.21 -11.34
C ARG A 89 -11.64 -13.87 -10.70
N LEU A 90 -10.75 -12.89 -10.78
CA LEU A 90 -10.94 -11.57 -10.22
C LEU A 90 -10.81 -10.49 -11.30
N ASN A 91 -11.65 -9.46 -11.20
CA ASN A 91 -11.50 -8.23 -11.99
C ASN A 91 -11.29 -7.08 -11.00
N ILE A 92 -10.14 -6.45 -11.06
CA ILE A 92 -9.69 -5.43 -10.11
C ILE A 92 -9.63 -4.10 -10.84
N ARG A 93 -10.34 -3.11 -10.31
CA ARG A 93 -10.30 -1.75 -10.83
C ARG A 93 -9.48 -0.89 -9.88
N MET A 94 -8.43 -0.26 -10.39
CA MET A 94 -7.59 0.67 -9.64
C MET A 94 -8.07 2.10 -9.87
N SER A 95 -8.00 2.92 -8.82
CA SER A 95 -8.21 4.36 -8.89
C SER A 95 -6.87 5.06 -8.96
N GLU A 96 -6.74 6.08 -9.79
CA GLU A 96 -5.56 6.93 -9.77
C GLU A 96 -5.40 7.57 -8.39
N SER A 97 -4.19 7.51 -7.88
CA SER A 97 -3.85 8.18 -6.63
C SER A 97 -3.87 9.69 -6.88
N SER A 98 -4.89 10.36 -6.38
CA SER A 98 -4.93 11.82 -6.33
C SER A 98 -4.06 12.34 -5.18
N THR A 99 -2.96 11.66 -4.87
CA THR A 99 -1.99 12.20 -3.92
C THR A 99 -1.38 13.44 -4.55
N SER A 100 -2.02 14.56 -4.33
CA SER A 100 -1.34 15.83 -4.09
C SER A 100 -0.13 15.47 -3.24
N ILE A 101 1.06 15.74 -3.74
CA ILE A 101 2.32 15.56 -3.02
C ILE A 101 2.22 16.45 -1.78
N ASP A 102 1.59 15.94 -0.72
CA ASP A 102 1.84 16.43 0.60
C ASP A 102 3.28 16.00 0.88
N ASP A 103 4.17 16.97 0.87
CA ASP A 103 5.58 16.86 1.17
C ASP A 103 5.77 15.83 2.29
N VAL A 104 6.20 14.63 1.91
CA VAL A 104 6.70 13.66 2.88
C VAL A 104 8.04 14.23 3.35
N VAL A 105 7.98 15.03 4.40
CA VAL A 105 9.18 15.39 5.16
C VAL A 105 9.69 14.09 5.76
N VAL A 106 10.60 13.43 5.05
CA VAL A 106 11.36 12.29 5.57
C VAL A 106 12.25 12.83 6.68
N VAL A 107 11.73 12.85 7.90
CA VAL A 107 12.57 13.08 9.08
C VAL A 107 13.37 11.81 9.28
N ALA A 108 14.68 11.87 9.13
CA ALA A 108 15.61 10.72 9.15
C ALA A 108 15.68 9.98 10.50
N PHE A 109 14.89 10.34 11.50
CA PHE A 109 14.83 9.72 12.82
C PHE A 109 13.39 9.67 13.33
N GLY A 110 12.71 8.53 13.12
CA GLY A 110 11.51 8.12 13.84
C GLY A 110 10.21 8.81 13.36
N THR A 111 9.19 8.00 13.19
CA THR A 111 7.81 8.46 13.00
C THR A 111 7.32 9.16 14.27
N THR A 112 7.39 10.48 14.30
CA THR A 112 6.74 11.26 15.34
C THR A 112 5.38 11.69 14.83
N THR A 113 4.34 11.16 15.43
CA THR A 113 2.96 11.54 15.15
C THR A 113 2.79 13.05 15.40
N LYS A 114 2.05 13.71 14.53
CA LYS A 114 1.83 15.17 14.47
C LYS A 114 1.24 15.79 15.77
N GLU A 115 0.93 14.99 16.77
CA GLU A 115 0.32 15.42 18.03
C GLU A 115 1.31 15.78 19.15
N ALA A 116 2.62 15.55 18.97
CA ALA A 116 3.62 15.83 20.01
C ALA A 116 4.34 17.17 19.85
N PHE A 117 3.95 18.01 18.89
CA PHE A 117 4.56 19.32 18.69
C PHE A 117 3.70 20.44 19.30
N THR A 118 3.68 20.52 20.63
CA THR A 118 3.24 21.71 21.38
C THR A 118 4.40 22.69 21.57
N GLY A 119 5.18 22.92 20.53
CA GLY A 119 6.16 23.98 20.48
C GLY A 119 5.71 25.00 19.45
N SER A 120 5.51 26.25 19.87
CA SER A 120 5.14 27.39 19.04
C SER A 120 6.02 27.52 17.80
N ALA A 121 5.65 26.82 16.73
CA ALA A 121 6.15 27.14 15.40
C ALA A 121 5.20 28.19 14.81
N ALA A 122 5.58 29.44 14.89
CA ALA A 122 4.91 30.50 14.16
C ALA A 122 5.09 30.19 12.65
N VAL A 123 3.99 29.83 12.01
CA VAL A 123 3.93 29.73 10.54
C VAL A 123 4.05 31.15 10.01
N VAL A 124 5.25 31.55 9.63
CA VAL A 124 5.49 32.81 8.93
C VAL A 124 5.04 32.60 7.49
N LYS A 125 3.90 33.16 7.14
CA LYS A 125 3.40 33.18 5.76
C LYS A 125 4.40 33.87 4.84
N SER A 126 4.68 33.28 3.69
CA SER A 126 5.62 33.77 2.67
C SER A 126 5.40 35.23 2.25
N GLU A 127 4.19 35.74 2.41
CA GLU A 127 3.86 37.16 2.12
C GLU A 127 4.57 38.18 3.02
N GLU A 128 5.02 37.79 4.22
CA GLU A 128 5.72 38.73 5.12
C GLU A 128 7.22 38.80 4.84
N LEU A 129 7.77 37.78 4.17
CA LEU A 129 9.20 37.76 3.77
C LEU A 129 9.48 38.65 2.56
N GLU A 130 8.54 38.79 1.63
CA GLU A 130 8.71 39.64 0.46
C GLU A 130 8.75 41.14 0.84
N LYS A 131 7.98 41.55 1.84
CA LYS A 131 7.98 42.95 2.30
C LYS A 131 9.24 43.36 3.05
N ARG A 132 9.98 42.41 3.65
CA ARG A 132 11.19 42.72 4.40
C ARG A 132 12.45 42.74 3.54
N GLN A 133 12.48 42.06 2.41
CA GLN A 133 13.66 42.04 1.54
C GLN A 133 13.81 43.31 0.71
N VAL A 134 12.73 44.00 0.38
CA VAL A 134 12.78 45.21 -0.46
C VAL A 134 13.31 46.42 0.31
N THR A 135 13.11 46.49 1.63
CA THR A 135 13.53 47.62 2.42
C THR A 135 15.03 47.59 2.77
N ASN A 136 15.64 46.40 2.77
CA ASN A 136 17.04 46.28 3.22
C ASN A 136 18.06 46.47 2.08
N VAL A 137 17.67 46.22 0.84
CA VAL A 137 18.55 46.41 -0.34
C VAL A 137 18.69 47.90 -0.69
N ALA A 138 17.62 48.68 -0.51
CA ALA A 138 17.68 50.12 -0.75
C ALA A 138 18.54 50.89 0.28
N GLN A 139 18.58 50.42 1.52
CA GLN A 139 19.45 51.01 2.57
C GLN A 139 20.91 50.61 2.44
N ALA A 140 21.19 49.41 1.89
CA ALA A 140 22.57 48.95 1.67
C ALA A 140 23.25 49.72 0.51
N LEU A 141 22.47 50.22 -0.44
CA LEU A 141 22.98 51.00 -1.57
C LEU A 141 23.15 52.46 -1.30
N ALA A 142 22.49 53.04 -0.28
CA ALA A 142 22.59 54.43 0.06
C ALA A 142 23.87 54.78 0.90
N GLY A 143 24.60 53.77 1.38
CA GLY A 143 25.80 53.95 2.20
C GLY A 143 27.15 53.79 1.47
N ALA A 144 27.15 53.57 0.14
CA ALA A 144 28.36 53.21 -0.59
C ALA A 144 28.77 54.21 -1.69
N ILE A 145 28.49 55.52 -1.50
CA ILE A 145 29.03 56.56 -2.40
C ILE A 145 29.80 57.59 -1.51
N PRO A 146 31.12 57.73 -1.72
CA PRO A 146 31.93 58.78 -1.06
C PRO A 146 31.63 60.18 -1.62
#